data_a72f10c77423ddd2e376fe0640819f32
#
_entry.id   a72f10c77423ddd2e376fe0640819f32
#
_cell.length_a   1.000
_cell.length_b   1.000
_cell.length_c   1.000
_cell.angle_alpha   90.00
_cell.angle_beta   90.00
_cell.angle_gamma   90.00
#
_symmetry.space_group_name_H-M   'P 1'
#
loop_
_entity.id
_entity.type
_entity.pdbx_description
1 polymer ?
#
loop_
_entity_poly.entity_id
_entity_poly.type
_entity_poly.pdbx_seq_one_letter_code
_entity_poly.pdbx_strand_id
1 'polypeptide(L)'
;MRETPSSHPGEASVDGVIDQLLFLAHFFGRRADAVQLLADTPITGGRISEAHIFECAQRGGLSLSRAKKGVADFKASELPALVFAPEGGDPLILLRRDGDSFECVQAGIRGSVKLELSALTADYAGVAYFVRPLVFFDTRSLLYHL
;
A
#
# COMPACT_ATOMS: atom_id res chain seq x y z
N MET A 1 -1.43 0.67 -34.82
CA MET A 1 -1.97 1.57 -33.82
C MET A 1 -1.56 1.15 -32.42
N ARG A 2 -1.18 2.07 -31.68
CA ARG A 2 -0.73 1.75 -30.38
C ARG A 2 -1.76 2.19 -29.36
N GLU A 3 -2.09 1.34 -28.49
CA GLU A 3 -3.04 1.72 -27.50
C GLU A 3 -2.35 2.35 -26.31
N THR A 4 -3.07 3.20 -25.65
CA THR A 4 -2.59 3.82 -24.44
C THR A 4 -2.62 2.80 -23.31
N PRO A 5 -1.49 2.59 -22.65
CA PRO A 5 -1.52 1.68 -21.52
C PRO A 5 -2.47 2.21 -20.45
N SER A 6 -3.14 1.30 -19.85
CA SER A 6 -4.03 1.63 -18.76
C SER A 6 -3.18 1.82 -17.51
N SER A 7 -3.08 3.05 -17.05
CA SER A 7 -2.25 3.37 -15.90
C SER A 7 -3.06 3.39 -14.62
N HIS A 8 -3.80 2.35 -14.39
CA HIS A 8 -4.58 2.24 -13.16
C HIS A 8 -3.69 1.81 -12.02
N PRO A 9 -3.77 2.48 -10.87
CA PRO A 9 -3.05 2.01 -9.71
C PRO A 9 -3.42 0.58 -9.33
N GLY A 10 -4.65 0.16 -9.67
CA GLY A 10 -5.13 -1.17 -9.37
C GLY A 10 -4.58 -2.26 -10.28
N GLU A 11 -3.83 -1.89 -11.33
CA GLU A 11 -3.23 -2.88 -12.22
C GLU A 11 -1.75 -3.00 -11.94
N ALA A 12 -1.44 -3.38 -10.74
CA ALA A 12 -0.07 -3.42 -10.26
C ALA A 12 0.49 -4.84 -10.32
N SER A 13 1.80 -4.94 -10.16
CA SER A 13 2.48 -6.21 -10.05
C SER A 13 2.04 -6.92 -8.78
N VAL A 14 1.58 -8.16 -8.90
CA VAL A 14 1.12 -8.90 -7.73
C VAL A 14 2.27 -9.13 -6.75
N ASP A 15 3.46 -9.46 -7.25
CA ASP A 15 4.59 -9.71 -6.35
C ASP A 15 4.97 -8.47 -5.57
N GLY A 16 5.00 -7.33 -6.22
CA GLY A 16 5.32 -6.08 -5.55
C GLY A 16 4.27 -5.68 -4.52
N VAL A 17 3.00 -5.84 -4.89
CA VAL A 17 1.91 -5.51 -3.97
C VAL A 17 1.97 -6.39 -2.72
N ILE A 18 2.13 -7.70 -2.91
CA ILE A 18 2.16 -8.63 -1.78
C ILE A 18 3.38 -8.36 -0.89
N ASP A 19 4.53 -8.11 -1.50
CA ASP A 19 5.73 -7.80 -0.74
C ASP A 19 5.52 -6.58 0.16
N GLN A 20 4.93 -5.53 -0.39
CA GLN A 20 4.69 -4.30 0.37
C GLN A 20 3.59 -4.47 1.42
N LEU A 21 2.54 -5.22 1.11
CA LEU A 21 1.50 -5.47 2.10
C LEU A 21 2.03 -6.30 3.27
N LEU A 22 2.93 -7.26 3.00
CA LEU A 22 3.55 -8.02 4.07
C LEU A 22 4.42 -7.13 4.95
N PHE A 23 5.18 -6.21 4.34
CA PHE A 23 5.97 -5.27 5.11
C PHE A 23 5.06 -4.45 6.04
N LEU A 24 3.96 -3.92 5.48
CA LEU A 24 3.04 -3.09 6.26
C LEU A 24 2.34 -3.88 7.36
N ALA A 25 1.96 -5.12 7.07
CA ALA A 25 1.36 -5.97 8.08
C ALA A 25 2.31 -6.15 9.27
N HIS A 26 3.57 -6.47 9.00
CA HIS A 26 4.56 -6.61 10.04
C HIS A 26 4.82 -5.29 10.76
N PHE A 27 4.83 -4.19 10.03
CA PHE A 27 5.02 -2.87 10.60
C PHE A 27 3.96 -2.57 11.67
N PHE A 28 2.74 -3.02 11.43
CA PHE A 28 1.63 -2.83 12.37
C PHE A 28 1.48 -4.00 13.34
N GLY A 29 2.46 -4.89 13.42
CA GLY A 29 2.43 -5.99 14.36
C GLY A 29 1.51 -7.14 13.98
N ARG A 30 1.10 -7.23 12.72
CA ARG A 30 0.25 -8.32 12.24
C ARG A 30 1.12 -9.43 11.69
N ARG A 31 0.62 -10.66 11.81
CA ARG A 31 1.26 -11.82 11.18
C ARG A 31 0.54 -12.12 9.90
N ALA A 32 1.29 -12.23 8.83
CA ALA A 32 0.71 -12.51 7.53
C ALA A 32 1.74 -13.16 6.63
N ASP A 33 1.26 -13.97 5.69
CA ASP A 33 2.12 -14.56 4.66
C ASP A 33 1.43 -14.43 3.30
N ALA A 34 2.19 -14.69 2.24
CA ALA A 34 1.70 -14.47 0.88
C ALA A 34 0.51 -15.36 0.56
N VAL A 35 0.51 -16.60 1.03
CA VAL A 35 -0.59 -17.53 0.77
C VAL A 35 -1.88 -16.99 1.38
N GLN A 36 -1.80 -16.49 2.60
CA GLN A 36 -2.95 -15.91 3.29
C GLN A 36 -3.49 -14.70 2.54
N LEU A 37 -2.61 -13.81 2.12
CA LEU A 37 -3.02 -12.59 1.43
C LEU A 37 -3.68 -12.89 0.09
N LEU A 38 -3.20 -13.88 -0.63
CA LEU A 38 -3.66 -14.20 -1.97
C LEU A 38 -4.80 -15.22 -2.02
N ALA A 39 -5.30 -15.66 -0.88
CA ALA A 39 -6.32 -16.71 -0.82
C ALA A 39 -7.51 -16.34 -1.72
N ASP A 40 -7.80 -17.20 -2.70
CA ASP A 40 -8.93 -17.05 -3.62
C ASP A 40 -8.91 -15.75 -4.42
N THR A 41 -7.73 -15.15 -4.59
CA THR A 41 -7.61 -13.91 -5.37
C THR A 41 -7.27 -14.25 -6.82
N PRO A 42 -8.10 -13.83 -7.79
CA PRO A 42 -7.77 -14.07 -9.19
C PRO A 42 -6.59 -13.21 -9.63
N ILE A 43 -5.62 -13.86 -10.23
CA ILE A 43 -4.42 -13.20 -10.74
C ILE A 43 -4.34 -13.47 -12.23
N THR A 44 -4.17 -12.43 -13.02
CA THR A 44 -4.05 -12.56 -14.45
C THR A 44 -2.77 -11.86 -14.92
N GLY A 45 -1.87 -12.63 -15.52
CA GLY A 45 -0.64 -12.08 -16.05
C GLY A 45 0.25 -11.44 -15.00
N GLY A 46 0.23 -11.94 -13.76
CA GLY A 46 1.03 -11.37 -12.69
C GLY A 46 0.55 -10.02 -12.19
N ARG A 47 -0.69 -9.64 -12.53
CA ARG A 47 -1.26 -8.33 -12.17
C ARG A 47 -2.45 -8.53 -11.24
N ILE A 48 -2.71 -7.51 -10.44
CA ILE A 48 -3.80 -7.56 -9.46
C ILE A 48 -4.56 -6.23 -9.52
N SER A 49 -5.87 -6.31 -9.43
CA SER A 49 -6.73 -5.13 -9.50
C SER A 49 -6.83 -4.42 -8.16
N GLU A 50 -7.27 -3.16 -8.19
CA GLU A 50 -7.43 -2.37 -6.98
C GLU A 50 -8.35 -3.04 -5.97
N ALA A 51 -9.48 -3.55 -6.44
CA ALA A 51 -10.44 -4.20 -5.54
C ALA A 51 -9.79 -5.37 -4.81
N HIS A 52 -8.99 -6.15 -5.52
CA HIS A 52 -8.32 -7.29 -4.92
C HIS A 52 -7.17 -6.88 -4.01
N ILE A 53 -6.56 -5.72 -4.27
CA ILE A 53 -5.55 -5.18 -3.36
C ILE A 53 -6.18 -4.89 -2.00
N PHE A 54 -7.37 -4.27 -2.00
CA PHE A 54 -8.09 -4.01 -0.75
C PHE A 54 -8.38 -5.30 0.00
N GLU A 55 -8.82 -6.33 -0.72
CA GLU A 55 -9.12 -7.62 -0.10
C GLU A 55 -7.87 -8.28 0.48
N CYS A 56 -6.77 -8.24 -0.26
CA CYS A 56 -5.51 -8.80 0.23
C CYS A 56 -5.05 -8.08 1.50
N ALA A 57 -5.16 -6.76 1.51
CA ALA A 57 -4.78 -5.97 2.67
C ALA A 57 -5.60 -6.39 3.90
N GLN A 58 -6.91 -6.57 3.72
CA GLN A 58 -7.77 -6.98 4.82
C GLN A 58 -7.38 -8.35 5.37
N ARG A 59 -7.01 -9.28 4.50
CA ARG A 59 -6.54 -10.59 4.95
C ARG A 59 -5.26 -10.49 5.76
N GLY A 60 -4.46 -9.47 5.51
CA GLY A 60 -3.25 -9.19 6.28
C GLY A 60 -3.49 -8.35 7.52
N GLY A 61 -4.75 -8.03 7.83
CA GLY A 61 -5.07 -7.22 9.00
C GLY A 61 -4.90 -5.74 8.78
N LEU A 62 -5.00 -5.28 7.52
CA LEU A 62 -4.80 -3.90 7.16
C LEU A 62 -6.05 -3.31 6.53
N SER A 63 -6.23 -2.01 6.71
CA SER A 63 -7.28 -1.25 6.07
C SER A 63 -6.64 -0.17 5.22
N LEU A 64 -7.05 -0.09 3.96
CA LEU A 64 -6.56 0.90 3.03
C LEU A 64 -7.62 1.96 2.78
N SER A 65 -7.21 3.22 2.78
CA SER A 65 -8.09 4.33 2.46
C SER A 65 -7.54 5.04 1.23
N ARG A 66 -8.31 5.04 0.17
CA ARG A 66 -7.92 5.67 -1.08
C ARG A 66 -8.10 7.18 -0.98
N ALA A 67 -7.12 7.93 -1.45
CA ALA A 67 -7.18 9.37 -1.45
C ALA A 67 -6.53 9.93 -2.70
N LYS A 68 -7.15 10.97 -3.26
CA LYS A 68 -6.58 11.73 -4.36
C LYS A 68 -6.06 13.03 -3.78
N LYS A 69 -4.75 13.15 -3.68
CA LYS A 69 -4.15 14.41 -3.24
C LYS A 69 -2.68 14.39 -3.58
N GLY A 70 -2.09 15.55 -3.70
CA GLY A 70 -0.69 15.69 -4.02
C GLY A 70 0.18 15.15 -2.91
N VAL A 71 1.33 14.57 -3.27
CA VAL A 71 2.22 14.01 -2.27
C VAL A 71 2.73 15.10 -1.32
N ALA A 72 2.81 16.34 -1.79
CA ALA A 72 3.21 17.46 -0.96
C ALA A 72 2.24 17.69 0.20
N ASP A 73 0.99 17.28 0.03
CA ASP A 73 -0.06 17.51 1.01
C ASP A 73 -0.24 16.35 1.98
N PHE A 74 0.60 15.32 1.89
CA PHE A 74 0.53 14.19 2.82
C PHE A 74 1.02 14.64 4.19
N LYS A 75 0.15 14.50 5.18
CA LYS A 75 0.55 14.82 6.56
C LYS A 75 1.30 13.65 7.16
N ALA A 76 2.25 13.97 8.03
CA ALA A 76 3.01 12.92 8.72
C ALA A 76 2.11 11.93 9.44
N SER A 77 1.01 12.44 10.01
CA SER A 77 0.07 11.59 10.75
C SER A 77 -0.74 10.66 9.85
N GLU A 78 -0.78 10.91 8.55
CA GLU A 78 -1.52 10.05 7.61
C GLU A 78 -0.71 8.85 7.16
N LEU A 79 0.61 8.90 7.31
CA LEU A 79 1.49 7.83 6.85
C LEU A 79 1.42 6.63 7.79
N PRO A 80 1.74 5.43 7.34
CA PRO A 80 2.31 5.11 6.03
C PRO A 80 1.28 5.10 4.92
N ALA A 81 1.77 5.28 3.70
CA ALA A 81 0.94 5.28 2.50
C ALA A 81 1.57 4.38 1.44
N LEU A 82 0.70 3.76 0.65
CA LEU A 82 1.12 2.96 -0.50
C LEU A 82 0.82 3.78 -1.74
N VAL A 83 1.81 4.00 -2.58
CA VAL A 83 1.66 4.82 -3.79
C VAL A 83 2.18 4.07 -5.00
N PHE A 84 1.65 4.42 -6.16
CA PHE A 84 2.00 3.76 -7.42
C PHE A 84 2.46 4.80 -8.42
N ALA A 85 3.34 4.39 -9.32
CA ALA A 85 3.69 5.21 -10.47
C ALA A 85 2.54 5.16 -11.48
N PRO A 86 2.43 6.17 -12.36
CA PRO A 86 1.34 6.20 -13.34
C PRO A 86 1.29 4.96 -14.23
N GLU A 87 2.44 4.39 -14.56
CA GLU A 87 2.50 3.19 -15.40
C GLU A 87 2.22 1.91 -14.62
N GLY A 88 1.99 2.01 -13.32
CA GLY A 88 1.77 0.84 -12.49
C GLY A 88 3.08 0.23 -12.05
N GLY A 89 3.09 -1.08 -11.86
CA GLY A 89 4.28 -1.80 -11.42
C GLY A 89 4.31 -1.97 -9.91
N ASP A 90 5.51 -1.98 -9.34
CA ASP A 90 5.65 -2.19 -7.91
C ASP A 90 5.29 -0.93 -7.14
N PRO A 91 4.43 -1.05 -6.12
CA PRO A 91 4.13 0.11 -5.30
C PRO A 91 5.27 0.47 -4.37
N LEU A 92 5.28 1.73 -3.97
CA LEU A 92 6.25 2.28 -3.03
C LEU A 92 5.54 2.60 -1.72
N ILE A 93 6.18 2.30 -0.61
CA ILE A 93 5.66 2.71 0.69
C ILE A 93 6.32 4.02 1.10
N LEU A 94 5.51 5.02 1.41
CA LEU A 94 5.97 6.23 2.08
C LEU A 94 5.73 6.03 3.56
N LEU A 95 6.81 5.78 4.29
CA LEU A 95 6.70 5.36 5.68
C LEU A 95 6.63 6.54 6.64
N ARG A 96 7.50 7.52 6.43
CA ARG A 96 7.57 8.71 7.29
C ARG A 96 7.95 9.91 6.45
N ARG A 97 7.59 11.07 6.94
CA ARG A 97 7.92 12.33 6.29
C ARG A 97 8.72 13.22 7.25
N ASP A 98 9.78 13.82 6.73
CA ASP A 98 10.59 14.79 7.45
C ASP A 98 10.82 15.97 6.51
N GLY A 99 10.01 17.02 6.67
CA GLY A 99 10.05 18.15 5.76
C GLY A 99 9.69 17.75 4.35
N ASP A 100 10.61 17.97 3.41
CA ASP A 100 10.40 17.61 2.01
C ASP A 100 11.05 16.27 1.66
N SER A 101 11.45 15.50 2.67
CA SER A 101 12.02 14.18 2.48
C SER A 101 11.06 13.12 3.02
N PHE A 102 11.08 11.96 2.39
CA PHE A 102 10.27 10.82 2.83
C PHE A 102 11.17 9.62 3.00
N GLU A 103 10.95 8.90 4.09
CA GLU A 103 11.55 7.58 4.25
C GLU A 103 10.65 6.59 3.54
N CYS A 104 11.20 5.89 2.55
CA CYS A 104 10.43 5.03 1.66
C CYS A 104 10.92 3.60 1.70
N VAL A 105 10.03 2.65 1.42
CA VAL A 105 10.39 1.24 1.33
C VAL A 105 10.03 0.77 -0.06
N GLN A 106 11.02 0.22 -0.77
CA GLN A 106 10.85 -0.28 -2.13
C GLN A 106 10.58 -1.77 -2.10
N ALA A 107 9.71 -2.22 -3.01
CA ALA A 107 9.37 -3.63 -3.07
C ALA A 107 10.61 -4.48 -3.36
N GLY A 108 10.76 -5.56 -2.60
CA GLY A 108 11.86 -6.50 -2.80
C GLY A 108 13.22 -6.01 -2.34
N ILE A 109 13.31 -4.84 -1.75
CA ILE A 109 14.58 -4.27 -1.33
C ILE A 109 14.55 -4.07 0.18
N ARG A 110 15.56 -4.58 0.87
CA ARG A 110 15.65 -4.44 2.31
C ARG A 110 16.02 -3.02 2.69
N GLY A 111 15.44 -2.59 3.81
CA GLY A 111 15.74 -1.28 4.37
C GLY A 111 14.93 -0.19 3.70
N SER A 112 15.18 1.02 4.13
CA SER A 112 14.47 2.17 3.60
C SER A 112 15.43 3.07 2.86
N VAL A 113 14.88 3.90 1.97
CA VAL A 113 15.62 4.92 1.25
C VAL A 113 14.97 6.25 1.49
N LYS A 114 15.74 7.32 1.38
CA LYS A 114 15.22 8.67 1.53
C LYS A 114 15.00 9.25 0.15
N LEU A 115 13.79 9.68 -0.12
CA LEU A 115 13.46 10.31 -1.41
C LEU A 115 12.93 11.70 -1.16
N GLU A 116 13.29 12.61 -2.06
CA GLU A 116 12.86 14.00 -1.96
C GLU A 116 11.47 14.17 -2.58
N LEU A 117 10.73 15.14 -2.10
CA LEU A 117 9.41 15.45 -2.57
C LEU A 117 9.36 15.64 -4.10
N SER A 118 10.36 16.32 -4.65
CA SER A 118 10.38 16.57 -6.10
C SER A 118 10.44 15.28 -6.90
N ALA A 119 11.23 14.30 -6.44
CA ALA A 119 11.33 13.02 -7.13
C ALA A 119 10.02 12.26 -7.03
N LEU A 120 9.40 12.28 -5.86
CA LEU A 120 8.12 11.59 -5.66
C LEU A 120 7.01 12.22 -6.50
N THR A 121 6.99 13.55 -6.56
CA THR A 121 5.96 14.26 -7.33
C THR A 121 6.03 13.87 -8.81
N ALA A 122 7.24 13.69 -9.34
CA ALA A 122 7.42 13.34 -10.74
C ALA A 122 6.86 11.95 -11.07
N ASP A 123 6.92 11.02 -10.11
CA ASP A 123 6.56 9.63 -10.35
C ASP A 123 5.24 9.21 -9.71
N TYR A 124 4.52 10.15 -9.12
CA TYR A 124 3.32 9.82 -8.36
C TYR A 124 2.10 9.81 -9.28
N ALA A 125 1.28 8.77 -9.15
CA ALA A 125 0.11 8.59 -9.99
C ALA A 125 -1.08 9.47 -9.59
N GLY A 126 -1.00 10.16 -8.46
CA GLY A 126 -2.09 11.02 -7.99
C GLY A 126 -3.07 10.35 -7.04
N VAL A 127 -2.88 9.07 -6.79
CA VAL A 127 -3.74 8.32 -5.86
C VAL A 127 -2.87 7.61 -4.85
N ALA A 128 -3.21 7.77 -3.58
CA ALA A 128 -2.49 7.10 -2.49
C ALA A 128 -3.48 6.23 -1.72
N TYR A 129 -2.93 5.24 -1.05
CA TYR A 129 -3.70 4.39 -0.15
C TYR A 129 -3.07 4.51 1.24
N PHE A 130 -3.74 5.22 2.13
CA PHE A 130 -3.27 5.36 3.49
C PHE A 130 -3.59 4.08 4.25
N VAL A 131 -2.64 3.61 5.06
CA VAL A 131 -2.69 2.27 5.64
C VAL A 131 -2.86 2.37 7.14
N ARG A 132 -3.79 1.59 7.66
CA ARG A 132 -4.03 1.50 9.10
C ARG A 132 -4.23 0.03 9.48
N PRO A 133 -3.94 -0.34 10.71
CA PRO A 133 -4.30 -1.68 11.15
C PRO A 133 -5.82 -1.81 11.19
N LEU A 134 -6.29 -2.94 10.69
CA LEU A 134 -7.72 -3.23 10.74
C LEU A 134 -8.08 -3.59 12.17
N VAL A 135 -9.14 -2.96 12.69
CA VAL A 135 -9.57 -3.17 14.06
C VAL A 135 -10.82 -4.04 14.04
N PHE A 136 -10.77 -5.14 14.76
CA PHE A 136 -11.91 -6.02 14.93
C PHE A 136 -12.47 -5.85 16.34
N PHE A 137 -13.77 -5.65 16.44
CA PHE A 137 -14.43 -5.66 17.72
C PHE A 137 -14.92 -7.06 18.00
N ASP A 138 -14.41 -7.64 19.06
CA ASP A 138 -14.87 -8.92 19.55
C ASP A 138 -15.89 -8.63 20.64
N THR A 139 -17.10 -9.16 20.49
CA THR A 139 -18.15 -8.97 21.47
C THR A 139 -17.72 -9.42 22.86
N ARG A 140 -16.94 -10.47 22.93
CA ARG A 140 -16.42 -10.98 24.19
C ARG A 140 -15.48 -9.97 24.84
N SER A 141 -14.67 -9.33 24.00
CA SER A 141 -13.75 -8.31 24.49
C SER A 141 -14.51 -7.14 25.10
N LEU A 142 -15.59 -6.73 24.45
CA LEU A 142 -16.42 -5.65 24.96
C LEU A 142 -17.01 -6.00 26.32
N LEU A 143 -17.45 -7.23 26.48
CA LEU A 143 -18.03 -7.66 27.74
C LEU A 143 -17.01 -7.61 28.87
N TYR A 144 -15.78 -7.94 28.59
CA TYR A 144 -14.73 -7.92 29.61
C TYR A 144 -14.30 -6.51 29.99
N HIS A 145 -14.56 -5.53 29.16
CA HIS A 145 -14.15 -4.16 29.42
C HIS A 145 -15.28 -3.27 29.92
N LEU A 146 -16.42 -3.84 30.16
CA LEU A 146 -17.54 -3.12 30.78
C LEU A 146 -17.49 -3.19 32.33
#